data_453fb8c18505b283737d585a5d7eb8d9
#
_entry.id   453fb8c18505b283737d585a5d7eb8d9
#
_cell.length_a   1.000
_cell.length_b   1.000
_cell.length_c   1.000
_cell.angle_alpha   90.00
_cell.angle_beta   90.00
_cell.angle_gamma   90.00
#
_symmetry.space_group_name_H-M   'P 1'
#
loop_
_entity.id
_entity.type
_entity.pdbx_description
1 polymer ?
#
loop_
_entity_poly.entity_id
_entity_poly.type
_entity_poly.pdbx_seq_one_letter_code
_entity_poly.pdbx_strand_id
1 'polypeptide(L)'
;RQKTEELNHAKLQFFTNVTHELMTPLTIILTSLQNLNNGTGDNQTLYGVMSANATRLMRLIQQILEFRKVESGNLKIRVSHGDVVGFVRRCVEAFAPLVARKQLKVYFRASSEQVDGWFDPDKLDKIVYNLLSNAAKYTPDKGEIIIRIETGDDCSVCISVANSGELMTQQTIDGLFRRFYDGNYRKHHTIGTGIGLSLVKDLTDLHRGSIRVSSDEQDGNCFRITLPIGRDAYTEEEIDDDTGDDAAEKIYEGAGEFVPVQPDAAMTDTPSRTRTDHTLLVVDDNEELLLLISNLLAPYFRIETASDGEEALRILSRQPVDLVVSDIMMPGMDGIELCRRIKQTFEYCHIPVILLTAKNADESRIEGYNSGADGYVTKPFNLQLLYAQIVNQLRKLEIRGLHFRNQPVFEVEKLEYTSMDEKFMRQAMACVNAHIDDCEFAQADFTREMNMSRTILTEKLKSLTGLTPAAFIIDVRLRAAYHLLEEQKKMRIADLAYASGFNDPKYFSTCFRKKFGFSPKEFIDRLNEKGDKIA
;
A
#
# COMPACT_ATOMS: atom_id res chain seq x y z
N ARG A 1 -48.82 2.14 4.21
CA ARG A 1 -48.77 3.59 3.97
C ARG A 1 -48.00 4.29 5.10
N GLN A 2 -48.47 4.18 6.36
CA GLN A 2 -47.84 4.83 7.52
C GLN A 2 -46.37 4.44 7.71
N LYS A 3 -45.97 3.15 7.60
CA LYS A 3 -44.60 2.66 7.64
C LYS A 3 -43.70 3.24 6.51
N THR A 4 -44.28 3.46 5.32
CA THR A 4 -43.54 4.01 4.18
C THR A 4 -43.31 5.52 4.36
N GLU A 5 -44.27 6.23 4.95
CA GLU A 5 -44.14 7.65 5.26
C GLU A 5 -43.12 7.89 6.39
N GLU A 6 -43.13 7.06 7.43
CA GLU A 6 -42.12 7.11 8.50
C GLU A 6 -40.69 6.83 7.98
N LEU A 7 -40.54 5.85 7.07
CA LEU A 7 -39.26 5.53 6.44
C LEU A 7 -38.73 6.68 5.54
N ASN A 8 -39.62 7.30 4.77
CA ASN A 8 -39.27 8.44 3.94
C ASN A 8 -38.87 9.67 4.76
N HIS A 9 -39.61 9.91 5.86
CA HIS A 9 -39.26 10.99 6.78
C HIS A 9 -37.89 10.75 7.44
N ALA A 10 -37.60 9.54 7.89
CA ALA A 10 -36.31 9.18 8.45
C ALA A 10 -35.15 9.32 7.42
N LYS A 11 -35.41 8.95 6.16
CA LYS A 11 -34.41 9.17 5.07
C LYS A 11 -34.13 10.66 4.82
N LEU A 12 -35.16 11.49 4.78
CA LEU A 12 -34.99 12.94 4.60
C LEU A 12 -34.21 13.56 5.77
N GLN A 13 -34.54 13.17 6.99
CA GLN A 13 -33.84 13.63 8.19
C GLN A 13 -32.37 13.18 8.18
N PHE A 14 -32.09 11.97 7.73
CA PHE A 14 -30.74 11.47 7.53
C PHE A 14 -29.91 12.33 6.55
N PHE A 15 -30.46 12.61 5.35
CA PHE A 15 -29.76 13.47 4.38
C PHE A 15 -29.49 14.87 4.94
N THR A 16 -30.45 15.42 5.69
CA THR A 16 -30.28 16.72 6.35
C THR A 16 -29.15 16.67 7.39
N ASN A 17 -29.10 15.64 8.23
CA ASN A 17 -28.09 15.48 9.26
C ASN A 17 -26.69 15.25 8.64
N VAL A 18 -26.58 14.38 7.62
CA VAL A 18 -25.35 14.15 6.86
C VAL A 18 -24.84 15.45 6.23
N THR A 19 -25.71 16.18 5.55
CA THR A 19 -25.35 17.47 4.95
C THR A 19 -24.81 18.42 5.99
N HIS A 20 -25.48 18.54 7.14
CA HIS A 20 -25.04 19.42 8.22
C HIS A 20 -23.69 18.99 8.81
N GLU A 21 -23.48 17.68 9.02
CA GLU A 21 -22.20 17.14 9.53
C GLU A 21 -21.05 17.26 8.53
N LEU A 22 -21.32 17.25 7.22
CA LEU A 22 -20.32 17.52 6.18
C LEU A 22 -20.02 19.02 6.05
N MET A 23 -21.02 19.87 6.16
CA MET A 23 -20.84 21.33 6.02
C MET A 23 -20.05 21.94 7.18
N THR A 24 -20.17 21.44 8.39
CA THR A 24 -19.45 21.98 9.56
C THR A 24 -17.93 21.90 9.41
N PRO A 25 -17.29 20.72 9.19
CA PRO A 25 -15.85 20.64 8.99
C PRO A 25 -15.39 21.37 7.73
N LEU A 26 -16.19 21.35 6.65
CA LEU A 26 -15.89 22.11 5.43
C LEU A 26 -15.84 23.62 5.70
N THR A 27 -16.79 24.15 6.44
CA THR A 27 -16.81 25.58 6.83
C THR A 27 -15.58 25.94 7.67
N ILE A 28 -15.17 25.08 8.62
CA ILE A 28 -13.97 25.32 9.44
C ILE A 28 -12.73 25.34 8.56
N ILE A 29 -12.59 24.41 7.60
CA ILE A 29 -11.48 24.39 6.64
C ILE A 29 -11.44 25.67 5.82
N LEU A 30 -12.56 26.07 5.22
CA LEU A 30 -12.65 27.28 4.41
C LEU A 30 -12.35 28.55 5.21
N THR A 31 -12.88 28.66 6.44
CA THR A 31 -12.59 29.80 7.32
C THR A 31 -11.12 29.85 7.72
N SER A 32 -10.51 28.70 8.00
CA SER A 32 -9.09 28.62 8.31
C SER A 32 -8.22 29.02 7.12
N LEU A 33 -8.59 28.60 5.89
CA LEU A 33 -7.94 29.06 4.65
C LEU A 33 -8.06 30.57 4.44
N GLN A 34 -9.23 31.14 4.68
CA GLN A 34 -9.43 32.61 4.61
C GLN A 34 -8.55 33.35 5.61
N ASN A 35 -8.42 32.85 6.85
CA ASN A 35 -7.55 33.43 7.86
C ASN A 35 -6.07 33.34 7.48
N LEU A 36 -5.63 32.22 6.89
CA LEU A 36 -4.27 32.08 6.31
C LEU A 36 -4.00 33.10 5.22
N ASN A 37 -4.93 33.27 4.28
CA ASN A 37 -4.81 34.25 3.19
C ASN A 37 -4.79 35.70 3.69
N ASN A 38 -5.49 35.99 4.77
CA ASN A 38 -5.53 37.33 5.38
C ASN A 38 -4.34 37.56 6.35
N GLY A 39 -3.47 36.58 6.56
CA GLY A 39 -2.35 36.67 7.52
C GLY A 39 -2.79 36.77 8.98
N THR A 40 -4.01 36.32 9.31
CA THR A 40 -4.57 36.36 10.65
C THR A 40 -4.48 35.00 11.34
N GLY A 41 -3.78 34.96 12.48
CA GLY A 41 -3.61 33.74 13.30
C GLY A 41 -2.26 33.04 13.10
N ASP A 42 -2.02 32.05 13.94
CA ASP A 42 -0.83 31.19 13.86
C ASP A 42 -1.02 30.13 12.76
N ASN A 43 -0.14 30.16 11.76
CA ASN A 43 -0.23 29.28 10.61
C ASN A 43 -0.22 27.79 11.01
N GLN A 44 0.60 27.40 11.99
CA GLN A 44 0.72 26.00 12.41
C GLN A 44 -0.57 25.51 13.07
N THR A 45 -1.19 26.35 13.89
CA THR A 45 -2.49 26.07 14.51
C THR A 45 -3.59 25.93 13.44
N LEU A 46 -3.63 26.85 12.45
CA LEU A 46 -4.62 26.82 11.38
C LEU A 46 -4.48 25.57 10.49
N TYR A 47 -3.25 25.19 10.14
CA TYR A 47 -3.01 23.93 9.40
C TYR A 47 -3.45 22.70 10.21
N GLY A 48 -3.19 22.65 11.51
CA GLY A 48 -3.65 21.59 12.41
C GLY A 48 -5.18 21.47 12.45
N VAL A 49 -5.88 22.60 12.53
CA VAL A 49 -7.35 22.67 12.52
C VAL A 49 -7.91 22.17 11.18
N MET A 50 -7.32 22.60 10.06
CA MET A 50 -7.74 22.17 8.72
C MET A 50 -7.53 20.66 8.53
N SER A 51 -6.37 20.13 8.88
CA SER A 51 -6.06 18.71 8.78
C SER A 51 -7.02 17.85 9.61
N ALA A 52 -7.28 18.23 10.87
CA ALA A 52 -8.21 17.52 11.74
C ALA A 52 -9.65 17.49 11.17
N ASN A 53 -10.10 18.61 10.57
CA ASN A 53 -11.44 18.68 9.99
C ASN A 53 -11.53 17.97 8.63
N ALA A 54 -10.48 17.98 7.82
CA ALA A 54 -10.41 17.18 6.59
C ALA A 54 -10.48 15.67 6.93
N THR A 55 -9.72 15.22 7.93
CA THR A 55 -9.77 13.84 8.43
C THR A 55 -11.17 13.47 8.93
N ARG A 56 -11.84 14.37 9.65
CA ARG A 56 -13.22 14.15 10.11
C ARG A 56 -14.18 14.00 8.93
N LEU A 57 -14.07 14.86 7.91
CA LEU A 57 -14.88 14.80 6.70
C LEU A 57 -14.72 13.47 5.97
N MET A 58 -13.48 13.01 5.82
CA MET A 58 -13.13 11.74 5.21
C MET A 58 -13.80 10.56 5.92
N ARG A 59 -13.75 10.53 7.25
CA ARG A 59 -14.38 9.47 8.06
C ARG A 59 -15.90 9.45 7.87
N LEU A 60 -16.54 10.61 7.81
CA LEU A 60 -17.98 10.71 7.56
C LEU A 60 -18.36 10.15 6.19
N ILE A 61 -17.59 10.47 5.15
CA ILE A 61 -17.79 9.94 3.80
C ILE A 61 -17.64 8.40 3.81
N GLN A 62 -16.60 7.87 4.46
CA GLN A 62 -16.38 6.43 4.57
C GLN A 62 -17.55 5.72 5.27
N GLN A 63 -18.06 6.28 6.38
CA GLN A 63 -19.22 5.74 7.07
C GLN A 63 -20.48 5.70 6.19
N ILE A 64 -20.69 6.73 5.37
CA ILE A 64 -21.83 6.79 4.44
C ILE A 64 -21.69 5.72 3.33
N LEU A 65 -20.49 5.56 2.78
CA LEU A 65 -20.23 4.55 1.76
C LEU A 65 -20.42 3.12 2.29
N GLU A 66 -19.99 2.85 3.52
CA GLU A 66 -20.22 1.55 4.16
C GLU A 66 -21.69 1.28 4.45
N PHE A 67 -22.37 2.29 4.95
CA PHE A 67 -23.81 2.21 5.13
C PHE A 67 -24.55 1.84 3.82
N ARG A 68 -24.13 2.42 2.68
CA ARG A 68 -24.63 2.07 1.35
C ARG A 68 -24.34 0.61 0.97
N LYS A 69 -23.15 0.10 1.28
CA LYS A 69 -22.78 -1.32 1.02
C LYS A 69 -23.66 -2.28 1.84
N VAL A 70 -23.94 -1.93 3.10
CA VAL A 70 -24.86 -2.70 3.95
C VAL A 70 -26.28 -2.69 3.38
N GLU A 71 -26.81 -1.53 2.95
CA GLU A 71 -28.15 -1.44 2.34
C GLU A 71 -28.28 -2.27 1.06
N SER A 72 -27.23 -2.34 0.26
CA SER A 72 -27.23 -3.12 -0.99
C SER A 72 -26.99 -4.62 -0.81
N GLY A 73 -26.74 -5.09 0.43
CA GLY A 73 -26.44 -6.49 0.70
C GLY A 73 -25.07 -6.97 0.19
N ASN A 74 -24.21 -6.04 -0.23
CA ASN A 74 -22.91 -6.33 -0.85
C ASN A 74 -21.74 -6.38 0.16
N LEU A 75 -22.03 -6.30 1.46
CA LEU A 75 -20.99 -6.36 2.48
C LEU A 75 -20.58 -7.83 2.73
N LYS A 76 -19.34 -8.17 2.40
CA LYS A 76 -18.76 -9.49 2.65
C LYS A 76 -17.85 -9.43 3.87
N ILE A 77 -17.80 -10.53 4.63
CA ILE A 77 -16.82 -10.73 5.71
C ILE A 77 -15.60 -11.47 5.17
N ARG A 78 -14.42 -11.10 5.67
CA ARG A 78 -13.16 -11.82 5.42
C ARG A 78 -12.42 -11.93 6.73
N VAL A 79 -12.32 -13.14 7.25
CA VAL A 79 -11.70 -13.40 8.53
C VAL A 79 -10.27 -13.92 8.33
N SER A 80 -9.36 -13.42 9.15
CA SER A 80 -7.98 -13.91 9.28
C SER A 80 -7.72 -14.35 10.71
N HIS A 81 -6.76 -15.24 10.89
CA HIS A 81 -6.35 -15.69 12.22
C HIS A 81 -5.42 -14.68 12.88
N GLY A 82 -5.69 -14.30 14.13
CA GLY A 82 -4.86 -13.32 14.84
C GLY A 82 -5.24 -13.17 16.31
N ASP A 83 -4.42 -12.38 17.04
CA ASP A 83 -4.65 -12.03 18.45
C ASP A 83 -5.68 -10.89 18.58
N VAL A 84 -6.89 -11.23 19.02
CA VAL A 84 -7.99 -10.28 19.21
C VAL A 84 -7.67 -9.24 20.31
N VAL A 85 -7.02 -9.66 21.40
CA VAL A 85 -6.69 -8.77 22.54
C VAL A 85 -5.65 -7.75 22.12
N GLY A 86 -4.56 -8.21 21.47
CA GLY A 86 -3.54 -7.34 20.92
C GLY A 86 -4.10 -6.38 19.89
N PHE A 87 -5.01 -6.86 19.02
CA PHE A 87 -5.67 -6.01 18.03
C PHE A 87 -6.49 -4.89 18.68
N VAL A 88 -7.40 -5.21 19.60
CA VAL A 88 -8.24 -4.20 20.29
C VAL A 88 -7.39 -3.24 21.12
N ARG A 89 -6.29 -3.71 21.74
CA ARG A 89 -5.35 -2.87 22.48
C ARG A 89 -4.75 -1.80 21.57
N ARG A 90 -4.27 -2.17 20.39
CA ARG A 90 -3.77 -1.21 19.38
C ARG A 90 -4.83 -0.18 18.95
N CYS A 91 -6.10 -0.62 18.76
CA CYS A 91 -7.22 0.30 18.49
C CYS A 91 -7.38 1.34 19.60
N VAL A 92 -7.31 0.93 20.86
CA VAL A 92 -7.46 1.82 22.03
C VAL A 92 -6.28 2.78 22.13
N GLU A 93 -5.06 2.33 21.91
CA GLU A 93 -3.84 3.16 21.93
C GLU A 93 -3.89 4.24 20.85
N ALA A 94 -4.35 3.90 19.63
CA ALA A 94 -4.54 4.86 18.54
C ALA A 94 -5.59 5.93 18.88
N PHE A 95 -6.47 5.67 19.85
CA PHE A 95 -7.50 6.60 20.31
C PHE A 95 -7.04 7.57 21.41
N ALA A 96 -5.86 7.34 22.01
CA ALA A 96 -5.32 8.11 23.14
C ALA A 96 -5.27 9.64 22.91
N PRO A 97 -4.91 10.18 21.72
CA PRO A 97 -4.88 11.64 21.48
C PRO A 97 -6.26 12.31 21.59
N LEU A 98 -7.33 11.60 21.20
CA LEU A 98 -8.71 12.11 21.26
C LEU A 98 -9.21 12.22 22.71
N VAL A 99 -8.82 11.27 23.55
CA VAL A 99 -9.21 11.21 24.98
C VAL A 99 -8.43 12.22 25.81
N ALA A 100 -7.15 12.47 25.48
CA ALA A 100 -6.30 13.43 26.17
C ALA A 100 -6.88 14.84 26.15
N ARG A 101 -7.55 15.24 25.06
CA ARG A 101 -8.18 16.55 24.89
C ARG A 101 -9.28 16.85 25.92
N LYS A 102 -10.03 15.81 26.35
CA LYS A 102 -11.08 15.90 27.37
C LYS A 102 -10.60 15.47 28.77
N GLN A 103 -9.32 15.12 28.92
CA GLN A 103 -8.73 14.59 30.16
C GLN A 103 -9.47 13.34 30.67
N LEU A 104 -9.96 12.48 29.75
CA LEU A 104 -10.66 11.24 30.09
C LEU A 104 -9.66 10.19 30.57
N LYS A 105 -10.06 9.40 31.55
CA LYS A 105 -9.29 8.22 31.98
C LYS A 105 -9.77 7.00 31.23
N VAL A 106 -8.83 6.30 30.58
CA VAL A 106 -9.12 5.08 29.82
C VAL A 106 -8.46 3.89 30.51
N TYR A 107 -9.27 2.87 30.80
CA TYR A 107 -8.79 1.62 31.40
C TYR A 107 -9.02 0.47 30.43
N PHE A 108 -7.98 -0.30 30.18
CA PHE A 108 -8.04 -1.52 29.38
C PHE A 108 -7.83 -2.73 30.28
N ARG A 109 -8.76 -3.68 30.26
CA ARG A 109 -8.73 -4.91 31.06
C ARG A 109 -9.04 -6.11 30.17
N ALA A 110 -8.20 -7.11 30.16
CA ALA A 110 -8.43 -8.36 29.44
C ALA A 110 -8.31 -9.55 30.41
N SER A 111 -9.13 -10.57 30.23
CA SER A 111 -9.08 -11.82 31.02
C SER A 111 -7.83 -12.64 30.72
N SER A 112 -7.25 -12.47 29.52
CA SER A 112 -6.01 -13.09 29.07
C SER A 112 -5.15 -12.07 28.33
N GLU A 113 -3.82 -12.21 28.35
CA GLU A 113 -2.92 -11.30 27.64
C GLU A 113 -3.04 -11.44 26.11
N GLN A 114 -3.35 -12.63 25.63
CA GLN A 114 -3.54 -12.98 24.22
C GLN A 114 -4.75 -13.91 24.09
N VAL A 115 -5.52 -13.71 23.03
CA VAL A 115 -6.64 -14.56 22.63
C VAL A 115 -6.63 -14.71 21.12
N ASP A 116 -6.17 -15.87 20.65
CA ASP A 116 -6.10 -16.19 19.24
C ASP A 116 -7.46 -16.64 18.71
N GLY A 117 -7.83 -16.14 17.54
CA GLY A 117 -9.09 -16.47 16.90
C GLY A 117 -9.22 -15.90 15.49
N TRP A 118 -10.34 -16.25 14.86
CA TRP A 118 -10.70 -15.82 13.51
C TRP A 118 -11.64 -14.61 13.58
N PHE A 119 -11.26 -13.50 12.97
CA PHE A 119 -12.06 -12.29 12.90
C PHE A 119 -11.68 -11.47 11.66
N ASP A 120 -12.56 -10.56 11.24
CA ASP A 120 -12.26 -9.59 10.18
C ASP A 120 -11.67 -8.32 10.81
N PRO A 121 -10.36 -8.05 10.63
CA PRO A 121 -9.71 -6.91 11.27
C PRO A 121 -10.29 -5.56 10.86
N ASP A 122 -10.67 -5.38 9.57
CA ASP A 122 -11.25 -4.13 9.06
C ASP A 122 -12.63 -3.85 9.70
N LYS A 123 -13.45 -4.88 9.85
CA LYS A 123 -14.78 -4.73 10.46
C LYS A 123 -14.69 -4.56 11.97
N LEU A 124 -13.78 -5.29 12.62
CA LEU A 124 -13.57 -5.17 14.07
C LEU A 124 -13.00 -3.79 14.45
N ASP A 125 -12.06 -3.24 13.68
CA ASP A 125 -11.57 -1.85 13.87
C ASP A 125 -12.72 -0.85 13.84
N LYS A 126 -13.60 -0.94 12.85
CA LYS A 126 -14.77 -0.05 12.70
C LYS A 126 -15.75 -0.18 13.87
N ILE A 127 -15.98 -1.39 14.34
CA ILE A 127 -16.81 -1.65 15.51
C ILE A 127 -16.22 -0.95 16.74
N VAL A 128 -14.95 -1.24 17.05
CA VAL A 128 -14.25 -0.70 18.22
C VAL A 128 -14.15 0.82 18.14
N TYR A 129 -13.77 1.36 16.96
CA TYR A 129 -13.69 2.80 16.75
C TYR A 129 -15.02 3.52 16.99
N ASN A 130 -16.14 2.99 16.46
CA ASN A 130 -17.46 3.61 16.65
C ASN A 130 -17.87 3.59 18.13
N LEU A 131 -17.59 2.52 18.86
CA LEU A 131 -17.89 2.45 20.29
C LEU A 131 -17.03 3.40 21.11
N LEU A 132 -15.72 3.46 20.86
CA LEU A 132 -14.81 4.39 21.55
C LEU A 132 -15.13 5.84 21.23
N SER A 133 -15.47 6.15 19.98
CA SER A 133 -15.89 7.49 19.55
C SER A 133 -17.16 7.94 20.28
N ASN A 134 -18.14 7.04 20.39
CA ASN A 134 -19.36 7.31 21.15
C ASN A 134 -19.05 7.50 22.65
N ALA A 135 -18.24 6.62 23.24
CA ALA A 135 -17.83 6.74 24.62
C ALA A 135 -17.16 8.09 24.89
N ALA A 136 -16.17 8.50 24.07
CA ALA A 136 -15.49 9.79 24.23
C ALA A 136 -16.43 10.99 24.00
N LYS A 137 -17.44 10.86 23.13
CA LYS A 137 -18.43 11.90 22.84
C LYS A 137 -19.35 12.15 24.03
N TYR A 138 -19.84 11.10 24.64
CA TYR A 138 -20.88 11.18 25.69
C TYR A 138 -20.33 11.11 27.11
N THR A 139 -19.04 10.87 27.31
CA THR A 139 -18.39 10.98 28.62
C THR A 139 -18.13 12.45 28.93
N PRO A 140 -18.50 12.93 30.14
CA PRO A 140 -18.18 14.28 30.59
C PRO A 140 -16.65 14.45 30.78
N ASP A 141 -16.18 15.69 30.80
CA ASP A 141 -14.78 15.99 31.04
C ASP A 141 -14.30 15.34 32.35
N LYS A 142 -13.08 14.78 32.33
CA LYS A 142 -12.46 14.01 33.42
C LYS A 142 -13.21 12.72 33.80
N GLY A 143 -14.16 12.26 32.98
CA GLY A 143 -14.86 10.99 33.16
C GLY A 143 -13.99 9.79 32.80
N GLU A 144 -14.58 8.62 32.87
CA GLU A 144 -13.88 7.34 32.71
C GLU A 144 -14.47 6.50 31.56
N ILE A 145 -13.61 5.83 30.81
CA ILE A 145 -13.96 4.84 29.78
C ILE A 145 -13.25 3.54 30.16
N ILE A 146 -13.99 2.44 30.22
CA ILE A 146 -13.45 1.13 30.59
C ILE A 146 -13.71 0.16 29.46
N ILE A 147 -12.63 -0.41 28.91
CA ILE A 147 -12.70 -1.46 27.93
C ILE A 147 -12.38 -2.79 28.62
N ARG A 148 -13.28 -3.79 28.47
CA ARG A 148 -13.04 -5.14 29.00
C ARG A 148 -13.14 -6.15 27.88
N ILE A 149 -12.22 -7.12 27.86
CA ILE A 149 -12.24 -8.26 26.96
C ILE A 149 -12.27 -9.53 27.79
N GLU A 150 -13.26 -10.35 27.54
CA GLU A 150 -13.51 -11.61 28.25
C GLU A 150 -13.68 -12.74 27.22
N THR A 151 -13.11 -13.91 27.51
CA THR A 151 -13.30 -15.11 26.67
C THR A 151 -14.49 -15.91 27.19
N GLY A 152 -15.39 -16.33 26.29
CA GLY A 152 -16.50 -17.20 26.60
C GLY A 152 -16.12 -18.68 26.39
N ASP A 153 -16.92 -19.58 26.99
CA ASP A 153 -16.70 -21.04 26.91
C ASP A 153 -16.90 -21.62 25.50
N ASP A 154 -17.62 -20.90 24.60
CA ASP A 154 -18.01 -21.36 23.26
C ASP A 154 -17.11 -20.79 22.14
N CYS A 155 -15.80 -20.72 22.33
CA CYS A 155 -14.90 -20.09 21.35
C CYS A 155 -15.40 -18.71 20.91
N SER A 156 -15.85 -17.91 21.86
CA SER A 156 -16.32 -16.55 21.64
C SER A 156 -15.51 -15.54 22.45
N VAL A 157 -15.43 -14.31 21.95
CA VAL A 157 -14.86 -13.17 22.68
C VAL A 157 -15.94 -12.14 22.95
N CYS A 158 -15.96 -11.64 24.18
CA CYS A 158 -16.84 -10.57 24.61
C CYS A 158 -16.02 -9.29 24.80
N ILE A 159 -16.29 -8.27 23.99
CA ILE A 159 -15.67 -6.95 24.06
C ILE A 159 -16.70 -5.98 24.61
N SER A 160 -16.42 -5.34 25.74
CA SER A 160 -17.31 -4.35 26.32
C SER A 160 -16.63 -2.99 26.44
N VAL A 161 -17.35 -1.94 26.06
CA VAL A 161 -16.93 -0.54 26.19
C VAL A 161 -17.95 0.14 27.09
N ALA A 162 -17.51 0.50 28.28
CA ALA A 162 -18.32 1.19 29.27
C ALA A 162 -17.83 2.62 29.46
N ASN A 163 -18.74 3.57 29.62
CA ASN A 163 -18.40 4.97 29.87
C ASN A 163 -19.25 5.59 30.97
N SER A 164 -18.61 6.42 31.78
CA SER A 164 -19.33 7.26 32.73
C SER A 164 -20.07 8.38 31.98
N GLY A 165 -21.34 8.59 32.33
CA GLY A 165 -22.16 9.61 31.69
C GLY A 165 -23.60 9.56 32.18
N GLU A 166 -24.47 10.39 31.59
CA GLU A 166 -25.91 10.36 31.89
C GLU A 166 -26.49 9.00 31.53
N LEU A 167 -27.22 8.39 32.45
CA LEU A 167 -27.82 7.06 32.23
C LEU A 167 -28.92 7.13 31.17
N MET A 168 -28.98 6.11 30.34
CA MET A 168 -29.97 5.97 29.27
C MET A 168 -31.26 5.37 29.80
N THR A 169 -32.39 5.89 29.34
CA THR A 169 -33.72 5.25 29.59
C THR A 169 -33.89 3.99 28.75
N GLN A 170 -34.72 3.05 29.18
CA GLN A 170 -35.04 1.83 28.43
C GLN A 170 -35.55 2.15 27.02
N GLN A 171 -36.35 3.18 26.87
CA GLN A 171 -36.88 3.63 25.59
C GLN A 171 -35.75 4.11 24.65
N THR A 172 -34.70 4.75 25.20
CA THR A 172 -33.50 5.15 24.45
C THR A 172 -32.73 3.91 24.02
N ILE A 173 -32.49 2.96 24.92
CA ILE A 173 -31.76 1.71 24.64
C ILE A 173 -32.44 0.92 23.50
N ASP A 174 -33.76 0.78 23.53
CA ASP A 174 -34.54 0.06 22.52
C ASP A 174 -34.49 0.73 21.12
N GLY A 175 -34.18 2.02 21.09
CA GLY A 175 -34.03 2.80 19.85
C GLY A 175 -32.62 2.89 19.28
N LEU A 176 -31.57 2.66 20.08
CA LEU A 176 -30.16 2.97 19.75
C LEU A 176 -29.65 2.37 18.43
N PHE A 177 -30.10 1.19 18.07
CA PHE A 177 -29.68 0.47 16.86
C PHE A 177 -30.63 0.67 15.68
N ARG A 178 -31.69 1.47 15.85
CA ARG A 178 -32.56 1.81 14.72
C ARG A 178 -31.82 2.76 13.78
N ARG A 179 -31.88 2.47 12.51
CA ARG A 179 -31.29 3.35 11.48
C ARG A 179 -31.92 4.73 11.57
N PHE A 180 -31.09 5.76 11.54
CA PHE A 180 -31.52 7.17 11.61
C PHE A 180 -32.14 7.59 12.94
N TYR A 181 -31.89 6.84 14.00
CA TYR A 181 -32.40 7.18 15.32
C TYR A 181 -31.66 8.41 15.86
N ASP A 182 -32.36 9.52 15.91
CA ASP A 182 -31.96 10.76 16.56
C ASP A 182 -32.61 10.79 17.94
N GLY A 183 -31.98 10.11 18.90
CA GLY A 183 -32.47 10.09 20.27
C GLY A 183 -32.65 11.51 20.78
N ASN A 184 -33.53 11.72 21.79
CA ASN A 184 -33.85 13.01 22.42
C ASN A 184 -32.62 13.73 23.07
N TYR A 185 -31.38 13.42 22.61
CA TYR A 185 -30.11 14.00 23.00
C TYR A 185 -29.86 15.42 22.46
N ARG A 186 -30.85 16.09 21.91
CA ARG A 186 -30.78 17.52 21.48
C ARG A 186 -30.36 18.48 22.60
N LYS A 187 -30.35 18.01 23.86
CA LYS A 187 -29.96 18.85 25.02
C LYS A 187 -28.46 19.18 25.10
N HIS A 188 -27.57 18.44 24.41
CA HIS A 188 -26.13 18.63 24.55
C HIS A 188 -25.38 19.09 23.30
N HIS A 189 -26.04 19.73 22.31
CA HIS A 189 -25.40 20.28 21.08
C HIS A 189 -24.50 19.30 20.31
N THR A 190 -24.64 17.97 20.48
CA THR A 190 -23.84 16.96 19.79
C THR A 190 -24.71 16.23 18.79
N ILE A 191 -24.82 16.79 17.59
CA ILE A 191 -25.49 16.14 16.44
C ILE A 191 -24.61 14.99 15.96
N GLY A 192 -25.18 13.80 15.73
CA GLY A 192 -24.51 12.64 15.13
C GLY A 192 -25.27 12.16 13.90
N THR A 193 -24.60 11.48 12.96
CA THR A 193 -25.22 10.93 11.74
C THR A 193 -26.31 9.89 12.02
N GLY A 194 -26.37 9.33 13.25
CA GLY A 194 -27.27 8.23 13.61
C GLY A 194 -26.94 6.90 12.90
N ILE A 195 -25.78 6.81 12.23
CA ILE A 195 -25.33 5.62 11.50
C ILE A 195 -24.39 4.74 12.35
N GLY A 196 -23.57 5.34 13.21
CA GLY A 196 -22.46 4.62 13.88
C GLY A 196 -22.89 3.37 14.63
N LEU A 197 -23.94 3.44 15.48
CA LEU A 197 -24.40 2.28 16.25
C LEU A 197 -25.20 1.27 15.41
N SER A 198 -25.95 1.71 14.40
CA SER A 198 -26.60 0.79 13.47
C SER A 198 -25.54 0.02 12.64
N LEU A 199 -24.46 0.70 12.21
CA LEU A 199 -23.33 0.06 11.54
C LEU A 199 -22.63 -0.95 12.47
N VAL A 200 -22.39 -0.61 13.75
CA VAL A 200 -21.83 -1.56 14.72
C VAL A 200 -22.69 -2.81 14.81
N LYS A 201 -24.01 -2.67 14.85
CA LYS A 201 -24.92 -3.83 14.87
C LYS A 201 -24.80 -4.64 13.58
N ASP A 202 -24.89 -3.99 12.42
CA ASP A 202 -24.81 -4.67 11.12
C ASP A 202 -23.48 -5.43 10.96
N LEU A 203 -22.35 -4.85 11.39
CA LEU A 203 -21.03 -5.48 11.36
C LEU A 203 -20.91 -6.63 12.39
N THR A 204 -21.53 -6.49 13.55
CA THR A 204 -21.60 -7.56 14.57
C THR A 204 -22.44 -8.73 14.07
N ASP A 205 -23.59 -8.45 13.47
CA ASP A 205 -24.47 -9.46 12.88
C ASP A 205 -23.76 -10.18 11.71
N LEU A 206 -22.94 -9.47 10.91
CA LEU A 206 -22.11 -10.04 9.85
C LEU A 206 -21.07 -11.05 10.40
N HIS A 207 -20.51 -10.78 11.58
CA HIS A 207 -19.65 -11.74 12.31
C HIS A 207 -20.44 -12.86 12.99
N ARG A 208 -21.76 -12.95 12.81
CA ARG A 208 -22.63 -13.90 13.52
C ARG A 208 -22.60 -13.71 15.04
N GLY A 209 -22.26 -12.49 15.46
CA GLY A 209 -22.18 -12.08 16.86
C GLY A 209 -23.47 -11.47 17.40
N SER A 210 -23.40 -10.91 18.58
CA SER A 210 -24.50 -10.17 19.20
C SER A 210 -24.02 -8.93 19.92
N ILE A 211 -24.86 -7.88 19.95
CA ILE A 211 -24.61 -6.65 20.70
C ILE A 211 -25.68 -6.44 21.73
N ARG A 212 -25.28 -6.06 22.96
CA ARG A 212 -26.18 -5.72 24.07
C ARG A 212 -25.73 -4.41 24.69
N VAL A 213 -26.71 -3.68 25.25
CA VAL A 213 -26.46 -2.42 25.96
C VAL A 213 -27.11 -2.50 27.34
N SER A 214 -26.37 -2.08 28.35
CA SER A 214 -26.87 -1.84 29.70
C SER A 214 -26.52 -0.42 30.14
N SER A 215 -27.34 0.15 31.01
CA SER A 215 -27.09 1.49 31.56
C SER A 215 -27.56 1.47 33.03
N ASP A 216 -26.60 1.50 33.95
CA ASP A 216 -26.83 1.43 35.38
C ASP A 216 -25.79 2.28 36.15
N GLU A 217 -26.00 2.47 37.45
CA GLU A 217 -25.14 3.29 38.29
C GLU A 217 -23.75 2.66 38.56
N GLN A 218 -23.59 1.35 38.35
CA GLN A 218 -22.36 0.63 38.67
C GLN A 218 -21.36 0.68 37.50
N ASP A 219 -21.85 0.35 36.28
CA ASP A 219 -21.01 0.28 35.09
C ASP A 219 -21.18 1.50 34.16
N GLY A 220 -22.14 2.38 34.44
CA GLY A 220 -22.48 3.48 33.54
C GLY A 220 -23.21 2.97 32.28
N ASN A 221 -22.88 3.55 31.13
CA ASN A 221 -23.40 3.10 29.83
C ASN A 221 -22.45 2.07 29.25
N CYS A 222 -22.83 0.82 29.16
CA CYS A 222 -21.99 -0.29 28.72
C CYS A 222 -22.53 -0.92 27.44
N PHE A 223 -21.72 -0.90 26.38
CA PHE A 223 -21.95 -1.59 25.12
C PHE A 223 -21.14 -2.89 25.11
N ARG A 224 -21.78 -4.02 24.97
CA ARG A 224 -21.17 -5.35 25.01
C ARG A 224 -21.40 -6.07 23.70
N ILE A 225 -20.33 -6.46 23.04
CA ILE A 225 -20.33 -7.22 21.79
C ILE A 225 -19.76 -8.59 22.06
N THR A 226 -20.43 -9.63 21.56
CA THR A 226 -19.95 -11.00 21.60
C THR A 226 -19.75 -11.49 20.18
N LEU A 227 -18.54 -11.91 19.82
CA LEU A 227 -18.17 -12.41 18.51
C LEU A 227 -17.69 -13.87 18.61
N PRO A 228 -18.13 -14.77 17.73
CA PRO A 228 -17.50 -16.06 17.59
C PRO A 228 -16.12 -15.88 16.96
N ILE A 229 -15.11 -16.56 17.52
CA ILE A 229 -13.72 -16.52 17.05
C ILE A 229 -13.20 -17.89 16.61
N GLY A 230 -14.08 -18.93 16.65
CA GLY A 230 -13.78 -20.26 16.13
C GLY A 230 -13.80 -20.30 14.61
N ARG A 231 -12.92 -21.08 13.98
CA ARG A 231 -12.90 -21.27 12.52
C ARG A 231 -14.25 -21.80 12.01
N ASP A 232 -14.89 -22.68 12.76
CA ASP A 232 -16.17 -23.33 12.40
C ASP A 232 -17.35 -22.35 12.27
N ALA A 233 -17.19 -21.13 12.79
CA ALA A 233 -18.18 -20.08 12.64
C ALA A 233 -18.22 -19.47 11.23
N TYR A 234 -17.21 -19.71 10.38
CA TYR A 234 -17.04 -19.07 9.07
C TYR A 234 -16.92 -20.11 7.97
N THR A 235 -17.32 -19.74 6.75
CA THR A 235 -17.21 -20.59 5.57
C THR A 235 -15.81 -20.48 4.95
N GLU A 236 -15.38 -21.47 4.17
CA GLU A 236 -14.08 -21.45 3.47
C GLU A 236 -13.90 -20.24 2.53
N GLU A 237 -15.00 -19.71 1.98
CA GLU A 237 -14.97 -18.50 1.12
C GLU A 237 -14.78 -17.20 1.91
N GLU A 238 -15.05 -17.22 3.22
CA GLU A 238 -14.90 -16.09 4.14
C GLU A 238 -13.54 -16.07 4.83
N ILE A 239 -12.80 -17.17 4.76
CA ILE A 239 -11.48 -17.33 5.38
C ILE A 239 -10.40 -16.83 4.42
N ASP A 240 -9.55 -15.95 4.92
CA ASP A 240 -8.35 -15.49 4.24
C ASP A 240 -7.15 -16.22 4.87
N ASP A 241 -6.61 -17.22 4.15
CA ASP A 241 -5.49 -18.03 4.60
C ASP A 241 -4.13 -17.29 4.53
N ASP A 242 -4.12 -16.02 4.09
CA ASP A 242 -2.91 -15.20 4.11
C ASP A 242 -2.58 -14.85 5.58
N THR A 243 -2.05 -15.87 6.25
CA THR A 243 -1.70 -15.86 7.67
C THR A 243 -0.49 -14.97 7.88
N GLY A 244 -0.67 -13.86 8.55
CA GLY A 244 0.45 -13.14 9.08
C GLY A 244 0.01 -12.03 10.02
N ASP A 245 0.71 -11.89 11.13
CA ASP A 245 0.83 -10.67 11.94
C ASP A 245 1.00 -9.42 11.05
N ASP A 246 1.51 -9.60 9.82
CA ASP A 246 1.58 -8.60 8.74
C ASP A 246 0.24 -8.00 8.30
N ALA A 247 -0.89 -8.71 8.39
CA ALA A 247 -2.19 -8.16 7.98
C ALA A 247 -2.68 -7.10 8.99
N ALA A 248 -2.44 -7.32 10.27
CA ALA A 248 -2.76 -6.36 11.32
C ALA A 248 -1.80 -5.15 11.28
N GLU A 249 -0.50 -5.34 11.00
CA GLU A 249 0.46 -4.25 10.79
C GLU A 249 0.10 -3.42 9.55
N LYS A 250 -0.26 -4.04 8.44
CA LYS A 250 -0.65 -3.33 7.20
C LYS A 250 -1.91 -2.48 7.35
N ILE A 251 -2.86 -2.85 8.20
CA ILE A 251 -4.06 -2.05 8.47
C ILE A 251 -3.70 -0.83 9.33
N TYR A 252 -2.77 -0.98 10.27
CA TYR A 252 -2.33 0.12 11.13
C TYR A 252 -1.33 1.06 10.46
N GLU A 253 -0.49 0.59 9.55
CA GLU A 253 0.34 1.46 8.72
C GLU A 253 -0.52 2.42 7.87
N GLY A 254 -1.73 2.01 7.46
CA GLY A 254 -2.67 2.88 6.74
C GLY A 254 -3.59 3.74 7.62
N ALA A 255 -3.83 3.39 8.88
CA ALA A 255 -4.76 4.10 9.77
C ALA A 255 -4.05 4.99 10.81
N GLY A 256 -2.79 4.70 11.13
CA GLY A 256 -2.00 5.42 12.13
C GLY A 256 -1.42 6.77 11.65
N GLU A 257 -1.45 7.07 10.36
CA GLU A 257 -0.73 8.23 9.79
C GLU A 257 -1.50 9.55 9.79
N PHE A 258 -2.68 9.63 10.39
CA PHE A 258 -3.37 10.91 10.59
C PHE A 258 -3.31 11.42 12.05
N VAL A 259 -2.30 11.07 12.80
CA VAL A 259 -1.91 11.81 14.01
C VAL A 259 -1.10 13.01 13.53
N PRO A 260 -1.43 14.26 13.93
CA PRO A 260 -0.51 15.37 13.71
C PRO A 260 0.78 15.03 14.47
N VAL A 261 1.80 14.61 13.76
CA VAL A 261 3.13 14.42 14.30
C VAL A 261 3.60 15.79 14.76
N GLN A 262 3.67 15.99 16.09
CA GLN A 262 4.56 16.99 16.62
C GLN A 262 5.96 16.62 16.13
N PRO A 263 6.79 17.58 15.70
CA PRO A 263 8.14 17.28 15.26
C PRO A 263 9.00 16.97 16.49
N ASP A 264 8.88 15.76 17.04
CA ASP A 264 9.86 15.26 18.00
C ASP A 264 11.05 14.65 17.26
N ALA A 265 12.18 15.24 17.59
CA ALA A 265 13.50 15.01 17.08
C ALA A 265 13.96 13.56 17.29
N ALA A 266 13.67 12.65 16.35
CA ALA A 266 14.38 11.36 16.23
C ALA A 266 14.12 10.62 14.89
N MET A 267 13.91 11.31 13.76
CA MET A 267 14.12 10.73 12.43
C MET A 267 14.99 11.68 11.62
N THR A 268 16.28 11.63 11.89
CA THR A 268 17.34 12.25 11.07
C THR A 268 17.67 11.34 9.88
N ASP A 269 16.68 11.05 9.04
CA ASP A 269 16.90 10.77 7.64
C ASP A 269 15.89 11.58 6.84
N THR A 270 16.12 12.88 6.84
CA THR A 270 15.61 13.75 5.78
C THR A 270 16.18 13.18 4.49
N PRO A 271 15.36 12.73 3.53
CA PRO A 271 15.89 12.26 2.26
C PRO A 271 16.81 13.36 1.72
N SER A 272 18.07 12.99 1.47
CA SER A 272 19.02 13.93 0.88
C SER A 272 18.37 14.52 -0.36
N ARG A 273 18.24 15.85 -0.43
CA ARG A 273 17.63 16.62 -1.53
C ARG A 273 18.40 16.49 -2.86
N THR A 274 19.00 15.34 -3.12
CA THR A 274 19.61 15.03 -4.40
C THR A 274 18.53 14.50 -5.33
N ARG A 275 18.12 15.35 -6.25
CA ARG A 275 17.24 14.98 -7.36
C ARG A 275 17.84 13.77 -8.07
N THR A 276 17.08 12.69 -8.13
CA THR A 276 17.46 11.50 -8.92
C THR A 276 17.18 11.76 -10.40
N ASP A 277 17.91 11.09 -11.29
CA ASP A 277 17.65 11.18 -12.74
C ASP A 277 16.46 10.33 -13.20
N HIS A 278 15.71 9.72 -12.26
CA HIS A 278 14.54 8.90 -12.59
C HIS A 278 13.36 9.74 -13.08
N THR A 279 12.70 9.24 -14.12
CA THR A 279 11.49 9.83 -14.72
C THR A 279 10.25 9.04 -14.28
N LEU A 280 9.31 9.71 -13.63
CA LEU A 280 8.03 9.15 -13.24
C LEU A 280 6.93 9.65 -14.17
N LEU A 281 6.03 8.76 -14.59
CA LEU A 281 4.81 9.12 -15.29
C LEU A 281 3.63 9.05 -14.32
N VAL A 282 2.96 10.18 -14.09
CA VAL A 282 1.78 10.28 -13.23
C VAL A 282 0.55 10.40 -14.13
N VAL A 283 -0.44 9.52 -13.93
CA VAL A 283 -1.65 9.43 -14.75
C VAL A 283 -2.87 9.57 -13.86
N ASP A 284 -3.66 10.61 -14.10
CA ASP A 284 -4.91 10.86 -13.36
C ASP A 284 -5.79 11.80 -14.22
N ASP A 285 -7.09 11.63 -14.25
CA ASP A 285 -8.01 12.49 -15.01
C ASP A 285 -8.28 13.84 -14.31
N ASN A 286 -7.87 13.98 -13.05
CA ASN A 286 -7.98 15.21 -12.29
C ASN A 286 -6.71 16.05 -12.41
N GLU A 287 -6.81 17.15 -13.21
CA GLU A 287 -5.70 18.08 -13.45
C GLU A 287 -5.12 18.70 -12.16
N GLU A 288 -5.97 19.00 -11.17
CA GLU A 288 -5.52 19.59 -9.90
C GLU A 288 -4.68 18.60 -9.10
N LEU A 289 -5.08 17.31 -9.09
CA LEU A 289 -4.34 16.25 -8.43
C LEU A 289 -3.02 15.96 -9.15
N LEU A 290 -3.01 15.94 -10.49
CA LEU A 290 -1.79 15.85 -11.31
C LEU A 290 -0.81 16.95 -10.95
N LEU A 291 -1.28 18.21 -10.92
CA LEU A 291 -0.46 19.35 -10.57
C LEU A 291 0.10 19.26 -9.16
N LEU A 292 -0.72 18.85 -8.19
CA LEU A 292 -0.33 18.67 -6.79
C LEU A 292 0.77 17.60 -6.66
N ILE A 293 0.53 16.39 -7.18
CA ILE A 293 1.50 15.29 -7.11
C ILE A 293 2.80 15.68 -7.81
N SER A 294 2.69 16.30 -9.00
CA SER A 294 3.85 16.74 -9.77
C SER A 294 4.71 17.75 -9.00
N ASN A 295 4.09 18.77 -8.42
CA ASN A 295 4.82 19.79 -7.64
C ASN A 295 5.50 19.20 -6.40
N LEU A 296 4.87 18.23 -5.75
CA LEU A 296 5.38 17.60 -4.53
C LEU A 296 6.53 16.61 -4.83
N LEU A 297 6.50 15.93 -5.99
CA LEU A 297 7.53 14.96 -6.38
C LEU A 297 8.65 15.57 -7.25
N ALA A 298 8.44 16.71 -7.90
CA ALA A 298 9.42 17.40 -8.75
C ALA A 298 10.79 17.69 -8.10
N PRO A 299 10.89 17.94 -6.77
CA PRO A 299 12.18 18.08 -6.11
C PRO A 299 13.05 16.82 -6.13
N TYR A 300 12.44 15.64 -6.30
CA TYR A 300 13.11 14.34 -6.19
C TYR A 300 13.25 13.62 -7.53
N PHE A 301 12.30 13.82 -8.46
CA PHE A 301 12.18 13.09 -9.72
C PHE A 301 11.93 14.03 -10.90
N ARG A 302 12.11 13.52 -12.11
CA ARG A 302 11.54 14.12 -13.32
C ARG A 302 10.10 13.61 -13.45
N ILE A 303 9.13 14.53 -13.61
CA ILE A 303 7.73 14.16 -13.68
C ILE A 303 7.19 14.44 -15.08
N GLU A 304 6.59 13.41 -15.66
CA GLU A 304 5.71 13.50 -16.83
C GLU A 304 4.29 13.23 -16.39
N THR A 305 3.32 13.84 -17.02
CA THR A 305 1.90 13.71 -16.67
C THR A 305 1.08 13.29 -17.86
N ALA A 306 0.04 12.51 -17.61
CA ALA A 306 -0.97 12.14 -18.59
C ALA A 306 -2.36 12.23 -17.95
N SER A 307 -3.34 12.67 -18.73
CA SER A 307 -4.73 12.81 -18.30
C SER A 307 -5.55 11.53 -18.47
N ASP A 308 -5.05 10.55 -19.22
CA ASP A 308 -5.70 9.28 -19.49
C ASP A 308 -4.69 8.18 -19.86
N GLY A 309 -5.17 6.92 -19.92
CA GLY A 309 -4.33 5.77 -20.25
C GLY A 309 -3.80 5.76 -21.69
N GLU A 310 -4.51 6.35 -22.65
CA GLU A 310 -4.05 6.44 -24.04
C GLU A 310 -2.90 7.46 -24.18
N GLU A 311 -2.98 8.58 -23.48
CA GLU A 311 -1.89 9.56 -23.42
C GLU A 311 -0.66 8.98 -22.73
N ALA A 312 -0.85 8.22 -21.64
CA ALA A 312 0.22 7.52 -20.94
C ALA A 312 0.98 6.57 -21.87
N LEU A 313 0.30 5.75 -22.67
CA LEU A 313 0.93 4.85 -23.65
C LEU A 313 1.67 5.63 -24.74
N ARG A 314 1.16 6.79 -25.19
CA ARG A 314 1.85 7.66 -26.14
C ARG A 314 3.15 8.22 -25.57
N ILE A 315 3.15 8.61 -24.29
CA ILE A 315 4.37 9.09 -23.61
C ILE A 315 5.39 7.97 -23.50
N LEU A 316 4.99 6.76 -23.05
CA LEU A 316 5.86 5.59 -22.96
C LEU A 316 6.53 5.23 -24.29
N SER A 317 5.84 5.47 -25.42
CA SER A 317 6.40 5.20 -26.74
C SER A 317 7.44 6.23 -27.21
N ARG A 318 7.49 7.42 -26.59
CA ARG A 318 8.32 8.55 -27.04
C ARG A 318 9.55 8.79 -26.16
N GLN A 319 9.43 8.51 -24.87
CA GLN A 319 10.49 8.83 -23.92
C GLN A 319 10.60 7.77 -22.82
N PRO A 320 11.79 7.58 -22.23
CA PRO A 320 12.01 6.63 -21.17
C PRO A 320 11.27 7.06 -19.89
N VAL A 321 10.63 6.09 -19.25
CA VAL A 321 9.95 6.22 -17.95
C VAL A 321 10.42 5.09 -17.05
N ASP A 322 10.81 5.41 -15.82
CA ASP A 322 11.33 4.44 -14.85
C ASP A 322 10.21 3.83 -13.98
N LEU A 323 9.08 4.55 -13.78
CA LEU A 323 7.95 4.08 -12.99
C LEU A 323 6.68 4.85 -13.37
N VAL A 324 5.54 4.16 -13.34
CA VAL A 324 4.20 4.72 -13.58
C VAL A 324 3.41 4.75 -12.28
N VAL A 325 2.79 5.89 -11.98
CA VAL A 325 1.78 6.05 -10.93
C VAL A 325 0.46 6.39 -11.61
N SER A 326 -0.54 5.53 -11.52
CA SER A 326 -1.82 5.73 -12.23
C SER A 326 -3.01 5.64 -11.31
N ASP A 327 -3.98 6.55 -11.47
CA ASP A 327 -5.31 6.32 -10.91
C ASP A 327 -5.95 5.10 -11.56
N ILE A 328 -6.79 4.39 -10.81
CA ILE A 328 -7.60 3.28 -11.32
C ILE A 328 -8.81 3.83 -12.09
N MET A 329 -9.50 4.82 -11.52
CA MET A 329 -10.80 5.29 -11.99
C MET A 329 -10.62 6.46 -12.96
N MET A 330 -10.39 6.15 -14.23
CA MET A 330 -10.25 7.16 -15.28
C MET A 330 -11.24 6.89 -16.42
N PRO A 331 -11.75 7.92 -17.12
CA PRO A 331 -12.61 7.73 -18.28
C PRO A 331 -11.84 7.12 -19.46
N GLY A 332 -12.50 6.25 -20.21
CA GLY A 332 -11.91 5.57 -21.36
C GLY A 332 -11.10 4.36 -20.96
N MET A 333 -9.78 4.48 -20.95
CA MET A 333 -8.87 3.43 -20.47
C MET A 333 -8.60 3.64 -18.98
N ASP A 334 -9.10 2.74 -18.13
CA ASP A 334 -8.84 2.75 -16.70
C ASP A 334 -7.40 2.33 -16.36
N GLY A 335 -6.99 2.59 -15.10
CA GLY A 335 -5.62 2.29 -14.65
C GLY A 335 -5.30 0.80 -14.61
N ILE A 336 -6.28 -0.08 -14.44
CA ILE A 336 -6.11 -1.53 -14.44
C ILE A 336 -5.80 -2.00 -15.86
N GLU A 337 -6.55 -1.52 -16.85
CA GLU A 337 -6.31 -1.82 -18.26
C GLU A 337 -4.98 -1.23 -18.75
N LEU A 338 -4.65 -0.01 -18.32
CA LEU A 338 -3.33 0.60 -18.58
C LEU A 338 -2.20 -0.27 -18.02
N CYS A 339 -2.30 -0.68 -16.77
CA CYS A 339 -1.33 -1.58 -16.12
C CYS A 339 -1.19 -2.89 -16.90
N ARG A 340 -2.32 -3.53 -17.26
CA ARG A 340 -2.33 -4.77 -18.04
C ARG A 340 -1.62 -4.58 -19.38
N ARG A 341 -1.89 -3.51 -20.12
CA ARG A 341 -1.23 -3.21 -21.40
C ARG A 341 0.26 -2.99 -21.23
N ILE A 342 0.68 -2.23 -20.21
CA ILE A 342 2.11 -2.04 -19.91
C ILE A 342 2.77 -3.40 -19.64
N LYS A 343 2.18 -4.24 -18.78
CA LYS A 343 2.74 -5.53 -18.39
C LYS A 343 2.71 -6.60 -19.47
N GLN A 344 1.80 -6.50 -20.44
CA GLN A 344 1.72 -7.38 -21.59
C GLN A 344 2.55 -6.91 -22.79
N THR A 345 2.98 -5.65 -22.80
CA THR A 345 3.80 -5.11 -23.88
C THR A 345 5.28 -5.42 -23.63
N PHE A 346 5.89 -6.14 -24.56
CA PHE A 346 7.28 -6.62 -24.43
C PHE A 346 8.30 -5.50 -24.15
N GLU A 347 8.08 -4.32 -24.70
CA GLU A 347 8.92 -3.14 -24.55
C GLU A 347 8.85 -2.52 -23.13
N TYR A 348 7.68 -2.58 -22.46
CA TYR A 348 7.38 -1.81 -21.25
C TYR A 348 7.13 -2.67 -20.02
N CYS A 349 7.02 -4.01 -20.13
CA CYS A 349 6.64 -4.89 -19.03
C CYS A 349 7.56 -4.79 -17.80
N HIS A 350 8.80 -4.34 -17.96
CA HIS A 350 9.77 -4.12 -16.88
C HIS A 350 9.48 -2.88 -16.03
N ILE A 351 8.65 -1.93 -16.52
CA ILE A 351 8.34 -0.69 -15.82
C ILE A 351 7.39 -0.99 -14.65
N PRO A 352 7.76 -0.64 -13.41
CA PRO A 352 6.85 -0.80 -12.28
C PRO A 352 5.65 0.13 -12.39
N VAL A 353 4.48 -0.39 -11.99
CA VAL A 353 3.22 0.35 -11.97
C VAL A 353 2.67 0.38 -10.56
N ILE A 354 2.45 1.57 -10.01
CA ILE A 354 1.76 1.80 -8.75
C ILE A 354 0.37 2.33 -9.08
N LEU A 355 -0.67 1.64 -8.58
CA LEU A 355 -2.05 2.04 -8.78
C LEU A 355 -2.57 2.83 -7.56
N LEU A 356 -3.19 3.98 -7.84
CA LEU A 356 -3.91 4.77 -6.84
C LEU A 356 -5.37 4.29 -6.80
N THR A 357 -5.85 3.83 -5.66
CA THR A 357 -7.18 3.21 -5.52
C THR A 357 -8.02 3.89 -4.46
N ALA A 358 -9.33 3.96 -4.66
CA ALA A 358 -10.25 4.29 -3.59
C ALA A 358 -10.40 3.08 -2.65
N LYS A 359 -10.34 3.28 -1.32
CA LYS A 359 -10.31 2.25 -0.24
C LYS A 359 -11.41 1.17 -0.32
N ASN A 360 -12.40 1.31 -1.18
CA ASN A 360 -13.62 0.50 -1.21
C ASN A 360 -13.69 -0.55 -2.34
N ALA A 361 -12.60 -0.82 -3.03
CA ALA A 361 -12.60 -1.73 -4.17
C ALA A 361 -11.84 -3.02 -3.85
N ASP A 362 -12.39 -3.86 -2.94
CA ASP A 362 -11.87 -5.22 -2.72
C ASP A 362 -11.91 -6.05 -4.02
N GLU A 363 -12.91 -5.84 -4.87
CA GLU A 363 -12.95 -6.39 -6.22
C GLU A 363 -11.86 -5.80 -7.11
N SER A 364 -11.61 -4.49 -7.04
CA SER A 364 -10.53 -3.83 -7.81
C SER A 364 -9.12 -4.20 -7.32
N ARG A 365 -8.94 -4.58 -6.05
CA ARG A 365 -7.64 -5.09 -5.56
C ARG A 365 -7.34 -6.49 -6.11
N ILE A 366 -8.32 -7.39 -6.15
CA ILE A 366 -8.17 -8.73 -6.73
C ILE A 366 -7.94 -8.63 -8.24
N GLU A 367 -8.70 -7.81 -8.96
CA GLU A 367 -8.48 -7.54 -10.38
C GLU A 367 -7.14 -6.84 -10.61
N GLY A 368 -6.75 -5.95 -9.72
CA GLY A 368 -5.47 -5.27 -9.74
C GLY A 368 -4.28 -6.20 -9.51
N TYR A 369 -4.33 -7.11 -8.53
CA TYR A 369 -3.30 -8.16 -8.37
C TYR A 369 -3.18 -9.02 -9.63
N ASN A 370 -4.31 -9.37 -10.26
CA ASN A 370 -4.34 -10.10 -11.54
C ASN A 370 -3.85 -9.25 -12.72
N SER A 371 -3.81 -7.92 -12.64
CA SER A 371 -3.27 -7.04 -13.68
C SER A 371 -1.74 -6.95 -13.67
N GLY A 372 -1.08 -7.46 -12.62
CA GLY A 372 0.38 -7.44 -12.47
C GLY A 372 0.95 -6.11 -11.95
N ALA A 373 0.17 -5.29 -11.25
CA ALA A 373 0.67 -4.06 -10.62
C ALA A 373 1.68 -4.37 -9.51
N ASP A 374 2.74 -3.53 -9.41
CA ASP A 374 3.84 -3.70 -8.47
C ASP A 374 3.58 -3.06 -7.10
N GLY A 375 2.56 -2.20 -7.02
CA GLY A 375 2.16 -1.53 -5.79
C GLY A 375 0.79 -0.90 -5.86
N TYR A 376 0.19 -0.69 -4.67
CA TYR A 376 -1.11 -0.04 -4.50
C TYR A 376 -1.00 1.02 -3.42
N VAL A 377 -1.61 2.18 -3.66
CA VAL A 377 -1.74 3.26 -2.69
C VAL A 377 -3.20 3.69 -2.63
N THR A 378 -3.82 3.62 -1.45
CA THR A 378 -5.23 3.98 -1.27
C THR A 378 -5.41 5.50 -1.19
N LYS A 379 -6.35 6.03 -1.97
CA LYS A 379 -6.83 7.43 -1.82
C LYS A 379 -7.80 7.52 -0.63
N PRO A 380 -7.65 8.51 0.28
CA PRO A 380 -6.60 9.52 0.27
C PRO A 380 -5.27 8.95 0.77
N PHE A 381 -4.18 9.40 0.17
CA PHE A 381 -2.84 8.96 0.53
C PHE A 381 -2.00 10.09 1.15
N ASN A 382 -1.09 9.69 2.02
CA ASN A 382 -0.02 10.57 2.46
C ASN A 382 1.09 10.57 1.40
N LEU A 383 1.60 11.76 1.07
CA LEU A 383 2.70 11.89 0.11
C LEU A 383 3.94 11.10 0.52
N GLN A 384 4.25 11.04 1.82
CA GLN A 384 5.40 10.28 2.32
C GLN A 384 5.26 8.78 2.03
N LEU A 385 4.05 8.23 2.14
CA LEU A 385 3.76 6.85 1.80
C LEU A 385 3.93 6.60 0.30
N LEU A 386 3.39 7.48 -0.55
CA LEU A 386 3.56 7.38 -2.00
C LEU A 386 5.05 7.47 -2.38
N TYR A 387 5.79 8.43 -1.80
CA TYR A 387 7.23 8.57 -2.00
C TYR A 387 8.00 7.32 -1.58
N ALA A 388 7.70 6.76 -0.40
CA ALA A 388 8.33 5.54 0.10
C ALA A 388 8.08 4.34 -0.83
N GLN A 389 6.85 4.19 -1.33
CA GLN A 389 6.50 3.14 -2.30
C GLN A 389 7.28 3.31 -3.62
N ILE A 390 7.35 4.52 -4.16
CA ILE A 390 8.12 4.82 -5.36
C ILE A 390 9.60 4.45 -5.17
N VAL A 391 10.23 4.95 -4.10
CA VAL A 391 11.63 4.67 -3.79
C VAL A 391 11.88 3.18 -3.59
N ASN A 392 10.98 2.48 -2.93
CA ASN A 392 11.10 1.04 -2.72
C ASN A 392 11.08 0.25 -4.05
N GLN A 393 10.18 0.60 -4.97
CA GLN A 393 10.12 -0.05 -6.28
C GLN A 393 11.38 0.25 -7.11
N LEU A 394 11.86 1.50 -7.15
CA LEU A 394 13.08 1.86 -7.85
C LEU A 394 14.31 1.14 -7.26
N ARG A 395 14.41 1.06 -5.92
CA ARG A 395 15.47 0.34 -5.23
C ARG A 395 15.47 -1.17 -5.54
N LYS A 396 14.30 -1.79 -5.66
CA LYS A 396 14.20 -3.20 -6.08
C LYS A 396 14.83 -3.42 -7.46
N LEU A 397 14.62 -2.49 -8.41
CA LEU A 397 15.24 -2.57 -9.73
C LEU A 397 16.77 -2.45 -9.64
N GLU A 398 17.28 -1.52 -8.84
CA GLU A 398 18.75 -1.36 -8.64
C GLU A 398 19.38 -2.60 -8.02
N ILE A 399 18.76 -3.18 -6.97
CA ILE A 399 19.23 -4.41 -6.32
C ILE A 399 19.24 -5.57 -7.33
N ARG A 400 18.21 -5.71 -8.15
CA ARG A 400 18.12 -6.73 -9.20
C ARG A 400 19.27 -6.60 -10.20
N GLY A 401 19.57 -5.37 -10.64
CA GLY A 401 20.70 -5.08 -11.51
C GLY A 401 22.07 -5.40 -10.85
N LEU A 402 22.22 -5.14 -9.55
CA LEU A 402 23.43 -5.52 -8.80
C LEU A 402 23.60 -7.03 -8.70
N HIS A 403 22.52 -7.76 -8.43
CA HIS A 403 22.53 -9.23 -8.38
C HIS A 403 22.94 -9.81 -9.75
N PHE A 404 22.37 -9.31 -10.85
CA PHE A 404 22.77 -9.75 -12.19
C PHE A 404 24.28 -9.56 -12.43
N ARG A 405 24.83 -8.41 -12.08
CA ARG A 405 26.27 -8.11 -12.32
C ARG A 405 27.21 -8.97 -11.49
N ASN A 406 26.82 -9.35 -10.28
CA ASN A 406 27.69 -10.06 -9.34
C ASN A 406 27.68 -11.59 -9.51
N GLN A 407 26.76 -12.15 -10.27
CA GLN A 407 26.72 -13.60 -10.53
C GLN A 407 27.73 -13.98 -11.64
N PRO A 408 28.67 -14.91 -11.41
CA PRO A 408 29.59 -15.40 -12.44
C PRO A 408 28.87 -16.28 -13.48
N VAL A 409 27.87 -17.06 -13.05
CA VAL A 409 27.03 -17.91 -13.88
C VAL A 409 25.61 -17.37 -13.83
N PHE A 410 25.02 -17.16 -14.98
CA PHE A 410 23.66 -16.63 -15.08
C PHE A 410 22.65 -17.76 -15.04
N GLU A 411 21.89 -17.84 -13.95
CA GLU A 411 20.71 -18.67 -13.83
C GLU A 411 19.48 -17.75 -13.82
N VAL A 412 18.73 -17.70 -14.92
CA VAL A 412 17.52 -16.87 -15.08
C VAL A 412 16.49 -17.16 -13.98
N GLU A 413 16.43 -18.41 -13.53
CA GLU A 413 15.47 -18.92 -12.54
C GLU A 413 15.70 -18.39 -11.10
N LYS A 414 16.87 -17.85 -10.80
CA LYS A 414 17.20 -17.30 -9.47
C LYS A 414 16.93 -15.80 -9.33
N LEU A 415 16.52 -15.14 -10.40
CA LEU A 415 16.16 -13.73 -10.38
C LEU A 415 14.64 -13.65 -10.54
N GLU A 416 13.98 -12.93 -9.64
CA GLU A 416 12.54 -12.67 -9.67
C GLU A 416 12.15 -11.77 -10.87
N TYR A 417 12.25 -12.32 -12.08
CA TYR A 417 11.78 -11.68 -13.30
C TYR A 417 10.32 -12.05 -13.58
N THR A 418 9.59 -11.13 -14.22
CA THR A 418 8.31 -11.51 -14.82
C THR A 418 8.55 -12.49 -15.96
N SER A 419 7.57 -13.33 -16.30
CA SER A 419 7.69 -14.30 -17.39
C SER A 419 8.10 -13.65 -18.74
N MET A 420 7.69 -12.40 -18.97
CA MET A 420 8.03 -11.62 -20.16
C MET A 420 9.47 -11.09 -20.10
N ASP A 421 9.92 -10.64 -18.95
CA ASP A 421 11.30 -10.18 -18.77
C ASP A 421 12.29 -11.35 -18.82
N GLU A 422 11.90 -12.51 -18.30
CA GLU A 422 12.68 -13.75 -18.43
C GLU A 422 12.84 -14.15 -19.90
N LYS A 423 11.74 -14.10 -20.67
CA LYS A 423 11.78 -14.36 -22.12
C LYS A 423 12.70 -13.36 -22.84
N PHE A 424 12.62 -12.07 -22.50
CA PHE A 424 13.50 -11.05 -23.06
C PHE A 424 14.97 -11.34 -22.74
N MET A 425 15.29 -11.65 -21.46
CA MET A 425 16.67 -11.94 -21.05
C MET A 425 17.22 -13.19 -21.75
N ARG A 426 16.41 -14.25 -21.90
CA ARG A 426 16.81 -15.45 -22.67
C ARG A 426 17.09 -15.11 -24.14
N GLN A 427 16.25 -14.30 -24.77
CA GLN A 427 16.45 -13.87 -26.17
C GLN A 427 17.68 -12.98 -26.31
N ALA A 428 17.88 -12.01 -25.41
CA ALA A 428 19.03 -11.12 -25.42
C ALA A 428 20.36 -11.88 -25.26
N MET A 429 20.39 -12.85 -24.35
CA MET A 429 21.57 -13.71 -24.17
C MET A 429 21.79 -14.64 -25.36
N ALA A 430 20.73 -15.25 -25.91
CA ALA A 430 20.84 -16.11 -27.08
C ALA A 430 21.36 -15.34 -28.31
N CYS A 431 20.90 -14.12 -28.53
CA CYS A 431 21.35 -13.23 -29.58
C CYS A 431 22.87 -12.94 -29.47
N VAL A 432 23.35 -12.54 -28.29
CA VAL A 432 24.79 -12.29 -28.10
C VAL A 432 25.62 -13.57 -28.21
N ASN A 433 25.13 -14.69 -27.69
CA ASN A 433 25.82 -15.98 -27.78
C ASN A 433 25.92 -16.50 -29.21
N ALA A 434 24.95 -16.20 -30.08
CA ALA A 434 25.00 -16.57 -31.50
C ALA A 434 26.14 -15.85 -32.25
N HIS A 435 26.61 -14.70 -31.71
CA HIS A 435 27.69 -13.87 -32.29
C HIS A 435 28.86 -13.74 -31.30
N ILE A 436 29.12 -14.78 -30.50
CA ILE A 436 30.07 -14.71 -29.40
C ILE A 436 31.51 -14.45 -29.86
N ASP A 437 31.91 -15.01 -31.00
CA ASP A 437 33.23 -14.91 -31.63
C ASP A 437 33.34 -13.76 -32.64
N ASP A 438 32.24 -13.11 -33.00
CA ASP A 438 32.22 -11.98 -33.93
C ASP A 438 32.57 -10.68 -33.22
N CYS A 439 33.83 -10.21 -33.37
CA CYS A 439 34.29 -8.96 -32.76
C CYS A 439 33.63 -7.69 -33.35
N GLU A 440 33.04 -7.75 -34.54
CA GLU A 440 32.33 -6.63 -35.17
C GLU A 440 30.87 -6.50 -34.67
N PHE A 441 30.32 -7.56 -34.06
CA PHE A 441 28.96 -7.50 -33.50
C PHE A 441 28.87 -6.45 -32.40
N ALA A 442 28.17 -5.37 -32.69
CA ALA A 442 28.05 -4.19 -31.85
C ALA A 442 26.61 -3.88 -31.45
N GLN A 443 26.42 -2.80 -30.68
CA GLN A 443 25.10 -2.35 -30.23
C GLN A 443 24.07 -2.18 -31.37
N ALA A 444 24.51 -1.72 -32.55
CA ALA A 444 23.60 -1.51 -33.69
C ALA A 444 23.02 -2.82 -34.22
N ASP A 445 23.85 -3.86 -34.30
CA ASP A 445 23.44 -5.20 -34.76
C ASP A 445 22.55 -5.86 -33.71
N PHE A 446 22.92 -5.77 -32.45
CA PHE A 446 22.12 -6.26 -31.31
C PHE A 446 20.73 -5.60 -31.28
N THR A 447 20.65 -4.29 -31.49
CA THR A 447 19.37 -3.54 -31.55
C THR A 447 18.48 -4.03 -32.71
N ARG A 448 19.10 -4.28 -33.89
CA ARG A 448 18.40 -4.77 -35.08
C ARG A 448 17.86 -6.19 -34.89
N GLU A 449 18.67 -7.09 -34.34
CA GLU A 449 18.26 -8.49 -34.11
C GLU A 449 17.19 -8.62 -33.03
N MET A 450 17.26 -7.81 -31.99
CA MET A 450 16.21 -7.75 -30.96
C MET A 450 14.92 -7.10 -31.46
N ASN A 451 14.92 -6.54 -32.67
CA ASN A 451 13.78 -5.85 -33.29
C ASN A 451 13.19 -4.74 -32.40
N MET A 452 14.05 -4.00 -31.72
CA MET A 452 13.67 -2.93 -30.80
C MET A 452 14.35 -1.60 -31.21
N SER A 453 13.80 -0.46 -30.75
CA SER A 453 14.53 0.80 -30.88
C SER A 453 15.74 0.83 -29.93
N ARG A 454 16.76 1.60 -30.29
CA ARG A 454 17.98 1.74 -29.47
C ARG A 454 17.65 2.24 -28.05
N THR A 455 16.72 3.17 -27.93
CA THR A 455 16.31 3.75 -26.64
C THR A 455 15.62 2.70 -25.77
N ILE A 456 14.62 2.00 -26.31
CA ILE A 456 13.87 0.98 -25.59
C ILE A 456 14.78 -0.17 -25.14
N LEU A 457 15.66 -0.67 -26.02
CA LEU A 457 16.61 -1.73 -25.68
C LEU A 457 17.57 -1.28 -24.56
N THR A 458 18.04 -0.03 -24.64
CA THR A 458 18.95 0.52 -23.64
C THR A 458 18.28 0.62 -22.26
N GLU A 459 17.08 1.19 -22.20
CA GLU A 459 16.34 1.35 -20.94
C GLU A 459 15.93 0.01 -20.34
N LYS A 460 15.45 -0.92 -21.18
CA LYS A 460 15.05 -2.25 -20.70
C LYS A 460 16.24 -3.04 -20.15
N LEU A 461 17.37 -3.07 -20.86
CA LEU A 461 18.58 -3.73 -20.35
C LEU A 461 19.11 -3.06 -19.09
N LYS A 462 19.11 -1.72 -19.05
CA LYS A 462 19.55 -0.96 -17.88
C LYS A 462 18.67 -1.23 -16.66
N SER A 463 17.35 -1.28 -16.83
CA SER A 463 16.40 -1.62 -15.77
C SER A 463 16.59 -3.05 -15.26
N LEU A 464 16.78 -4.04 -16.14
CA LEU A 464 16.86 -5.44 -15.76
C LEU A 464 18.26 -5.88 -15.26
N THR A 465 19.32 -5.26 -15.78
CA THR A 465 20.71 -5.70 -15.54
C THR A 465 21.63 -4.61 -14.98
N GLY A 466 21.20 -3.35 -15.03
CA GLY A 466 22.03 -2.18 -14.72
C GLY A 466 23.13 -1.93 -15.78
N LEU A 467 23.05 -2.54 -16.97
CA LEU A 467 24.06 -2.45 -18.02
C LEU A 467 23.50 -1.78 -19.28
N THR A 468 24.34 -1.00 -19.97
CA THR A 468 24.04 -0.56 -21.34
C THR A 468 24.15 -1.73 -22.32
N PRO A 469 23.55 -1.70 -23.53
CA PRO A 469 23.67 -2.77 -24.51
C PRO A 469 25.12 -3.17 -24.83
N ALA A 470 26.01 -2.18 -24.97
CA ALA A 470 27.44 -2.46 -25.22
C ALA A 470 28.11 -3.14 -24.01
N ALA A 471 27.80 -2.70 -22.79
CA ALA A 471 28.29 -3.34 -21.58
C ALA A 471 27.72 -4.75 -21.37
N PHE A 472 26.45 -4.97 -21.76
CA PHE A 472 25.81 -6.28 -21.72
C PHE A 472 26.48 -7.28 -22.67
N ILE A 473 26.78 -6.88 -23.92
CA ILE A 473 27.53 -7.72 -24.87
C ILE A 473 28.88 -8.14 -24.26
N ILE A 474 29.63 -7.18 -23.71
CA ILE A 474 30.92 -7.46 -23.05
C ILE A 474 30.71 -8.41 -21.87
N ASP A 475 29.67 -8.22 -21.07
CA ASP A 475 29.38 -9.05 -19.90
C ASP A 475 29.09 -10.51 -20.28
N VAL A 476 28.28 -10.74 -21.31
CA VAL A 476 27.98 -12.09 -21.83
C VAL A 476 29.24 -12.75 -22.39
N ARG A 477 30.05 -12.02 -23.17
CA ARG A 477 31.34 -12.50 -23.70
C ARG A 477 32.32 -12.91 -22.59
N LEU A 478 32.40 -12.13 -21.51
CA LEU A 478 33.26 -12.46 -20.37
C LEU A 478 32.77 -13.70 -19.59
N ARG A 479 31.46 -13.90 -19.49
CA ARG A 479 30.89 -15.13 -18.90
C ARG A 479 31.19 -16.35 -19.76
N ALA A 480 31.03 -16.23 -21.08
CA ALA A 480 31.40 -17.30 -22.01
C ALA A 480 32.91 -17.65 -21.90
N ALA A 481 33.77 -16.64 -21.84
CA ALA A 481 35.19 -16.87 -21.58
C ALA A 481 35.50 -17.56 -20.26
N TYR A 482 34.78 -17.22 -19.20
CA TYR A 482 34.89 -17.87 -17.89
C TYR A 482 34.52 -19.37 -17.99
N HIS A 483 33.43 -19.73 -18.64
CA HIS A 483 33.04 -21.12 -18.86
C HIS A 483 34.03 -21.89 -19.74
N LEU A 484 34.52 -21.27 -20.83
CA LEU A 484 35.53 -21.90 -21.66
C LEU A 484 36.80 -22.22 -20.87
N LEU A 485 37.22 -21.37 -19.93
CA LEU A 485 38.35 -21.64 -19.04
C LEU A 485 38.09 -22.78 -18.05
N GLU A 486 36.86 -22.92 -17.56
CA GLU A 486 36.49 -24.05 -16.69
C GLU A 486 36.56 -25.39 -17.43
N GLU A 487 36.11 -25.40 -18.69
CA GLU A 487 36.11 -26.60 -19.52
C GLU A 487 37.50 -26.91 -20.13
N GLN A 488 38.22 -25.87 -20.61
CA GLN A 488 39.50 -26.04 -21.34
C GLN A 488 40.67 -25.36 -20.61
N LYS A 489 41.20 -26.01 -19.57
CA LYS A 489 42.23 -25.49 -18.67
C LYS A 489 43.58 -25.09 -19.35
N LYS A 490 43.81 -25.42 -20.61
CA LYS A 490 45.10 -25.21 -21.33
C LYS A 490 45.03 -24.23 -22.50
N MET A 491 43.98 -23.42 -22.62
CA MET A 491 43.80 -22.46 -23.70
C MET A 491 44.73 -21.24 -23.52
N ARG A 492 45.36 -20.73 -24.60
CA ARG A 492 46.13 -19.50 -24.55
C ARG A 492 45.17 -18.31 -24.35
N ILE A 493 45.59 -17.30 -23.57
CA ILE A 493 44.75 -16.13 -23.26
C ILE A 493 44.38 -15.37 -24.52
N ALA A 494 45.26 -15.32 -25.54
CA ALA A 494 44.96 -14.68 -26.81
C ALA A 494 43.86 -15.44 -27.59
N ASP A 495 43.95 -16.77 -27.63
CA ASP A 495 42.97 -17.62 -28.32
C ASP A 495 41.60 -17.53 -27.62
N LEU A 496 41.58 -17.50 -26.28
CA LEU A 496 40.39 -17.29 -25.49
C LEU A 496 39.76 -15.90 -25.78
N ALA A 497 40.56 -14.85 -25.86
CA ALA A 497 40.02 -13.52 -26.16
C ALA A 497 39.36 -13.49 -27.54
N TYR A 498 39.98 -14.07 -28.55
CA TYR A 498 39.42 -14.13 -29.91
C TYR A 498 38.15 -15.04 -29.96
N ALA A 499 38.21 -16.20 -29.34
CA ALA A 499 37.06 -17.10 -29.24
C ALA A 499 35.85 -16.48 -28.49
N SER A 500 36.09 -15.45 -27.69
CA SER A 500 35.07 -14.71 -26.96
C SER A 500 34.73 -13.35 -27.58
N GLY A 501 35.12 -13.11 -28.86
CA GLY A 501 34.80 -11.90 -29.61
C GLY A 501 35.53 -10.65 -29.20
N PHE A 502 36.68 -10.76 -28.57
CA PHE A 502 37.56 -9.63 -28.30
C PHE A 502 38.71 -9.58 -29.32
N ASN A 503 38.89 -8.42 -29.95
CA ASN A 503 39.99 -8.21 -30.91
C ASN A 503 41.35 -7.82 -30.24
N ASP A 504 41.33 -7.44 -28.95
CA ASP A 504 42.53 -7.11 -28.16
C ASP A 504 42.59 -7.94 -26.86
N PRO A 505 43.56 -8.88 -26.75
CA PRO A 505 43.78 -9.68 -25.54
C PRO A 505 44.15 -8.88 -24.28
N LYS A 506 44.71 -7.68 -24.43
CA LYS A 506 45.03 -6.80 -23.29
C LYS A 506 43.73 -6.18 -22.73
N TYR A 507 42.89 -5.67 -23.63
CA TYR A 507 41.58 -5.14 -23.27
C TYR A 507 40.69 -6.22 -22.63
N PHE A 508 40.67 -7.43 -23.23
CA PHE A 508 39.99 -8.59 -22.64
C PHE A 508 40.43 -8.87 -21.19
N SER A 509 41.76 -8.98 -20.97
CA SER A 509 42.31 -9.27 -19.63
C SER A 509 41.96 -8.18 -18.61
N THR A 510 41.90 -6.92 -19.03
CA THR A 510 41.48 -5.80 -18.19
C THR A 510 40.00 -5.90 -17.80
N CYS A 511 39.12 -6.16 -18.77
CA CYS A 511 37.69 -6.34 -18.56
C CYS A 511 37.41 -7.57 -17.69
N PHE A 512 38.09 -8.68 -17.91
CA PHE A 512 37.95 -9.91 -17.14
C PHE A 512 38.34 -9.69 -15.67
N ARG A 513 39.50 -9.04 -15.43
CA ARG A 513 39.94 -8.71 -14.06
C ARG A 513 38.96 -7.76 -13.36
N LYS A 514 38.43 -6.77 -14.08
CA LYS A 514 37.44 -5.82 -13.52
C LYS A 514 36.16 -6.52 -13.11
N LYS A 515 35.72 -7.54 -13.87
CA LYS A 515 34.50 -8.26 -13.59
C LYS A 515 34.64 -9.31 -12.48
N PHE A 516 35.69 -10.14 -12.55
CA PHE A 516 35.83 -11.31 -11.68
C PHE A 516 36.81 -11.09 -10.51
N GLY A 517 37.53 -9.98 -10.47
CA GLY A 517 38.49 -9.64 -9.42
C GLY A 517 39.87 -10.28 -9.59
N PHE A 518 40.07 -11.12 -10.61
CA PHE A 518 41.36 -11.77 -10.95
C PHE A 518 41.57 -11.79 -12.48
N SER A 519 42.85 -11.89 -12.89
CA SER A 519 43.17 -12.02 -14.31
C SER A 519 42.88 -13.42 -14.85
N PRO A 520 42.72 -13.58 -16.19
CA PRO A 520 42.55 -14.91 -16.80
C PRO A 520 43.69 -15.88 -16.44
N LYS A 521 44.92 -15.37 -16.31
CA LYS A 521 46.10 -16.17 -15.92
C LYS A 521 45.98 -16.66 -14.47
N GLU A 522 45.70 -15.77 -13.55
CA GLU A 522 45.46 -16.14 -12.12
C GLU A 522 44.34 -17.14 -11.95
N PHE A 523 43.32 -17.07 -12.81
CA PHE A 523 42.24 -18.04 -12.78
C PHE A 523 42.66 -19.44 -13.25
N ILE A 524 43.43 -19.50 -14.35
CA ILE A 524 44.01 -20.77 -14.84
C ILE A 524 44.90 -21.41 -13.76
N ASP A 525 45.76 -20.60 -13.12
CA ASP A 525 46.66 -21.08 -12.06
C ASP A 525 45.85 -21.68 -10.88
N ARG A 526 44.78 -21.02 -10.45
CA ARG A 526 43.86 -21.52 -9.41
C ARG A 526 43.11 -22.81 -9.78
N LEU A 527 42.71 -22.97 -11.04
CA LEU A 527 42.09 -24.19 -11.54
C LEU A 527 43.03 -25.37 -11.57
N ASN A 528 44.34 -25.14 -11.88
CA ASN A 528 45.36 -26.17 -11.86
C ASN A 528 45.70 -26.60 -10.44
N GLU A 529 45.81 -25.65 -9.49
CA GLU A 529 46.03 -25.96 -8.06
C GLU A 529 44.90 -26.77 -7.41
N LYS A 530 43.64 -26.55 -7.84
CA LYS A 530 42.47 -27.35 -7.39
C LYS A 530 42.47 -28.76 -8.00
N GLY A 531 42.95 -28.89 -9.26
CA GLY A 531 43.07 -30.20 -9.94
C GLY A 531 44.11 -31.13 -9.29
N ASP A 532 45.24 -30.58 -8.82
CA ASP A 532 46.33 -31.34 -8.18
C ASP A 532 46.02 -31.75 -6.73
N LYS A 533 44.96 -31.23 -6.10
CA LYS A 533 44.50 -31.63 -4.75
C LYS A 533 43.45 -32.77 -4.76
N ILE A 534 42.97 -33.17 -5.94
CA ILE A 534 41.93 -34.21 -6.12
C ILE A 534 42.53 -35.45 -6.84
N ALA A 535 43.74 -35.35 -7.39
CA ALA A 535 44.53 -36.49 -7.88
C ALA A 535 45.52 -36.98 -6.81
#